data_df24fdcbfd9fa8931b615c8937ad280c
#
_entry.id   df24fdcbfd9fa8931b615c8937ad280c
#
_cell.length_a   1.000
_cell.length_b   1.000
_cell.length_c   1.000
_cell.angle_alpha   90.00
_cell.angle_beta   90.00
_cell.angle_gamma   90.00
#
_symmetry.space_group_name_H-M   'P 1'
#
loop_
_entity.id
_entity.type
_entity.pdbx_description
1 polymer ?
#
loop_
_entity_poly.entity_id
_entity_poly.type
_entity_poly.pdbx_seq_one_letter_code
_entity_poly.pdbx_strand_id
1 'polypeptide(L)'
;MALLEVKDLSIHFGGVKAVQNVSFTIDAGIVYSVIGPNGAGKTTLFNLITGVYKPTTGEIRLDGEAIQGKSPNELAERGVARTFQNLQICMNMSAIENVMVGAHLRLDRNLFKAALRWPSLRRRDQELREESAELMKFVGLENYIDARADSMSYGVLKRLEIARALAMKPRVIFLDEPAAGLNPKETIEVDSLVRKLADAGITVVLVEHDMKMVMNLSDRILVLDYGKKLTEGTGAEVRKNPDVIAAYLGVHA
;
A
#
# COMPACT_ATOMS: atom_id res chain seq x y z
N MET A 1 -17.87 5.26 -6.21
CA MET A 1 -18.29 3.84 -6.05
C MET A 1 -17.33 3.16 -5.11
N ALA A 2 -17.84 2.43 -4.11
CA ALA A 2 -17.02 1.71 -3.16
C ALA A 2 -16.11 0.69 -3.87
N LEU A 3 -14.79 0.82 -3.70
CA LEU A 3 -13.81 -0.15 -4.17
C LEU A 3 -13.53 -1.21 -3.11
N LEU A 4 -13.35 -0.79 -1.86
CA LEU A 4 -13.10 -1.68 -0.73
C LEU A 4 -14.13 -1.45 0.37
N GLU A 5 -14.77 -2.53 0.80
CA GLU A 5 -15.73 -2.51 1.91
C GLU A 5 -15.25 -3.46 3.00
N VAL A 6 -15.25 -2.97 4.23
CA VAL A 6 -14.91 -3.72 5.44
C VAL A 6 -16.10 -3.65 6.37
N LYS A 7 -16.60 -4.82 6.82
CA LYS A 7 -17.78 -4.90 7.66
C LYS A 7 -17.53 -5.78 8.88
N ASP A 8 -17.72 -5.20 10.08
CA ASP A 8 -17.64 -5.84 11.39
C ASP A 8 -16.38 -6.70 11.58
N LEU A 9 -15.26 -6.21 11.02
CA LEU A 9 -14.00 -6.95 10.96
C LEU A 9 -13.37 -7.04 12.34
N SER A 10 -13.03 -8.26 12.76
CA SER A 10 -12.38 -8.51 14.05
C SER A 10 -11.30 -9.57 13.94
N ILE A 11 -10.25 -9.43 14.74
CA ILE A 11 -9.24 -10.46 14.97
C ILE A 11 -8.80 -10.48 16.42
N HIS A 12 -8.65 -11.68 16.96
CA HIS A 12 -8.18 -11.92 18.31
C HIS A 12 -6.93 -12.79 18.28
N PHE A 13 -5.92 -12.44 19.07
CA PHE A 13 -4.71 -13.23 19.29
C PHE A 13 -4.69 -13.66 20.77
N GLY A 14 -5.04 -14.92 21.01
CA GLY A 14 -5.27 -15.36 22.38
C GLY A 14 -6.34 -14.50 23.08
N GLY A 15 -5.99 -13.84 24.19
CA GLY A 15 -6.87 -12.94 24.93
C GLY A 15 -6.92 -11.50 24.42
N VAL A 16 -6.06 -11.13 23.46
CA VAL A 16 -5.94 -9.75 22.96
C VAL A 16 -6.84 -9.54 21.73
N LYS A 17 -7.74 -8.59 21.83
CA LYS A 17 -8.61 -8.16 20.72
C LYS A 17 -7.91 -7.03 19.94
N ALA A 18 -7.12 -7.40 18.93
CA ALA A 18 -6.29 -6.44 18.20
C ALA A 18 -7.09 -5.57 17.22
N VAL A 19 -8.19 -6.07 16.66
CA VAL A 19 -9.20 -5.31 15.90
C VAL A 19 -10.58 -5.80 16.31
N GLN A 20 -11.54 -4.88 16.53
CA GLN A 20 -12.84 -5.16 17.08
C GLN A 20 -13.94 -4.43 16.30
N ASN A 21 -14.77 -5.19 15.58
CA ASN A 21 -15.96 -4.71 14.86
C ASN A 21 -15.73 -3.44 14.03
N VAL A 22 -14.60 -3.40 13.30
CA VAL A 22 -14.24 -2.24 12.47
C VAL A 22 -14.98 -2.32 11.14
N SER A 23 -15.71 -1.25 10.80
CA SER A 23 -16.45 -1.12 9.54
C SER A 23 -16.15 0.22 8.88
N PHE A 24 -15.81 0.20 7.59
CA PHE A 24 -15.57 1.38 6.76
C PHE A 24 -15.62 1.03 5.27
N THR A 25 -15.64 2.07 4.44
CA THR A 25 -15.71 1.93 2.98
C THR A 25 -14.72 2.89 2.33
N ILE A 26 -14.02 2.41 1.31
CA ILE A 26 -13.05 3.21 0.53
C ILE A 26 -13.54 3.31 -0.91
N ASP A 27 -13.70 4.53 -1.40
CA ASP A 27 -14.02 4.79 -2.80
C ASP A 27 -12.79 4.63 -3.70
N ALA A 28 -13.03 4.42 -5.00
CA ALA A 28 -11.95 4.31 -5.97
C ALA A 28 -11.24 5.65 -6.22
N GLY A 29 -9.93 5.64 -6.42
CA GLY A 29 -9.13 6.79 -6.86
C GLY A 29 -8.92 7.86 -5.80
N ILE A 30 -9.02 7.52 -4.52
CA ILE A 30 -8.76 8.44 -3.40
C ILE A 30 -7.52 8.04 -2.60
N VAL A 31 -7.01 8.97 -1.80
CA VAL A 31 -6.06 8.72 -0.72
C VAL A 31 -6.83 8.55 0.57
N TYR A 32 -6.79 7.34 1.12
CA TYR A 32 -7.43 6.96 2.37
C TYR A 32 -6.39 6.64 3.43
N SER A 33 -6.34 7.39 4.52
CA SER A 33 -5.36 7.15 5.58
C SER A 33 -5.97 6.42 6.77
N VAL A 34 -5.18 5.55 7.38
CA VAL A 34 -5.49 4.90 8.66
C VAL A 34 -4.49 5.38 9.70
N ILE A 35 -4.97 6.08 10.71
CA ILE A 35 -4.15 6.64 11.78
C ILE A 35 -4.61 6.15 13.15
N GLY A 36 -3.83 6.46 14.18
CA GLY A 36 -4.12 6.14 15.58
C GLY A 36 -2.83 5.99 16.38
N PRO A 37 -2.91 5.96 17.72
CA PRO A 37 -1.76 5.75 18.59
C PRO A 37 -1.01 4.44 18.32
N ASN A 38 0.17 4.28 18.91
CA ASN A 38 0.89 3.01 18.87
C ASN A 38 0.05 1.91 19.55
N GLY A 39 -0.05 0.75 18.90
CA GLY A 39 -0.92 -0.34 19.41
C GLY A 39 -2.40 -0.20 19.06
N ALA A 40 -2.83 0.84 18.34
CA ALA A 40 -4.23 1.03 17.95
C ALA A 40 -4.78 -0.03 16.96
N GLY A 41 -3.93 -0.91 16.41
CA GLY A 41 -4.36 -1.98 15.51
C GLY A 41 -4.18 -1.69 14.02
N LYS A 42 -3.53 -0.58 13.63
CA LYS A 42 -3.32 -0.17 12.22
C LYS A 42 -2.67 -1.25 11.36
N THR A 43 -1.49 -1.71 11.75
CA THR A 43 -0.75 -2.77 11.03
C THR A 43 -1.54 -4.08 11.01
N THR A 44 -2.27 -4.39 12.09
CA THR A 44 -3.14 -5.58 12.14
C THR A 44 -4.29 -5.46 11.15
N LEU A 45 -4.92 -4.29 11.03
CA LEU A 45 -5.96 -4.03 10.04
C LEU A 45 -5.43 -4.17 8.61
N PHE A 46 -4.24 -3.62 8.32
CA PHE A 46 -3.57 -3.80 7.03
C PHE A 46 -3.29 -5.28 6.73
N ASN A 47 -2.79 -6.02 7.71
CA ASN A 47 -2.51 -7.46 7.58
C ASN A 47 -3.77 -8.29 7.31
N LEU A 48 -4.92 -7.91 7.89
CA LEU A 48 -6.21 -8.53 7.60
C LEU A 48 -6.66 -8.29 6.16
N ILE A 49 -6.61 -7.03 5.71
CA ILE A 49 -7.10 -6.65 4.37
C ILE A 49 -6.19 -7.21 3.28
N THR A 50 -4.88 -7.26 3.53
CA THR A 50 -3.88 -7.76 2.58
C THR A 50 -3.60 -9.26 2.69
N GLY A 51 -4.41 -10.00 3.46
CA GLY A 51 -4.41 -11.48 3.50
C GLY A 51 -3.27 -12.11 4.29
N VAL A 52 -2.48 -11.32 5.02
CA VAL A 52 -1.43 -11.85 5.93
C VAL A 52 -2.06 -12.54 7.13
N TYR A 53 -3.18 -11.99 7.63
CA TYR A 53 -3.98 -12.60 8.70
C TYR A 53 -5.38 -12.95 8.19
N LYS A 54 -5.95 -14.02 8.76
CA LYS A 54 -7.37 -14.34 8.55
C LYS A 54 -8.20 -13.71 9.66
N PRO A 55 -9.30 -13.02 9.35
CA PRO A 55 -10.18 -12.45 10.38
C PRO A 55 -10.84 -13.56 11.22
N THR A 56 -11.12 -13.25 12.48
CA THR A 56 -11.95 -14.10 13.34
C THR A 56 -13.42 -13.98 12.94
N THR A 57 -13.86 -12.74 12.67
CA THR A 57 -15.22 -12.43 12.20
C THR A 57 -15.18 -11.23 11.25
N GLY A 58 -16.26 -11.02 10.52
CA GLY A 58 -16.43 -9.91 9.60
C GLY A 58 -16.14 -10.26 8.15
N GLU A 59 -16.37 -9.29 7.30
CA GLU A 59 -16.31 -9.45 5.84
C GLU A 59 -15.45 -8.35 5.24
N ILE A 60 -14.69 -8.70 4.19
CA ILE A 60 -13.93 -7.76 3.37
C ILE A 60 -14.32 -8.01 1.91
N ARG A 61 -14.75 -6.95 1.22
CA ARG A 61 -15.10 -7.01 -0.20
C ARG A 61 -14.23 -6.05 -1.00
N LEU A 62 -13.75 -6.50 -2.14
CA LEU A 62 -13.09 -5.68 -3.14
C LEU A 62 -13.97 -5.68 -4.39
N ASP A 63 -14.46 -4.50 -4.79
CA ASP A 63 -15.36 -4.37 -5.94
C ASP A 63 -16.59 -5.32 -5.87
N GLY A 64 -17.17 -5.45 -4.68
CA GLY A 64 -18.29 -6.33 -4.40
C GLY A 64 -17.93 -7.81 -4.20
N GLU A 65 -16.72 -8.26 -4.57
CA GLU A 65 -16.27 -9.65 -4.37
C GLU A 65 -15.71 -9.86 -2.96
N ALA A 66 -16.11 -10.93 -2.29
CA ALA A 66 -15.58 -11.31 -0.99
C ALA A 66 -14.12 -11.77 -1.09
N ILE A 67 -13.23 -11.12 -0.31
CA ILE A 67 -11.79 -11.37 -0.34
C ILE A 67 -11.22 -11.81 1.02
N GLN A 68 -12.01 -11.82 2.09
CA GLN A 68 -11.54 -12.23 3.41
C GLN A 68 -10.97 -13.66 3.40
N GLY A 69 -9.83 -13.83 4.05
CA GLY A 69 -9.14 -15.11 4.16
C GLY A 69 -8.43 -15.60 2.90
N LYS A 70 -8.43 -14.82 1.80
CA LYS A 70 -7.58 -15.06 0.63
C LYS A 70 -6.13 -14.78 0.98
N SER A 71 -5.22 -15.51 0.35
CA SER A 71 -3.77 -15.30 0.49
C SER A 71 -3.31 -14.01 -0.19
N PRO A 72 -2.15 -13.44 0.21
CA PRO A 72 -1.60 -12.25 -0.44
C PRO A 72 -1.42 -12.41 -1.95
N ASN A 73 -1.06 -13.60 -2.42
CA ASN A 73 -0.89 -13.88 -3.85
C ASN A 73 -2.23 -13.81 -4.61
N GLU A 74 -3.30 -14.40 -4.05
CA GLU A 74 -4.64 -14.31 -4.63
C GLU A 74 -5.18 -12.88 -4.65
N LEU A 75 -4.83 -12.06 -3.64
CA LEU A 75 -5.19 -10.65 -3.58
C LEU A 75 -4.40 -9.82 -4.61
N ALA A 76 -3.12 -10.14 -4.80
CA ALA A 76 -2.29 -9.52 -5.82
C ALA A 76 -2.87 -9.74 -7.24
N GLU A 77 -3.34 -10.95 -7.54
CA GLU A 77 -4.04 -11.26 -8.81
C GLU A 77 -5.34 -10.45 -9.00
N ARG A 78 -5.94 -9.95 -7.91
CA ARG A 78 -7.14 -9.09 -7.90
C ARG A 78 -6.83 -7.59 -7.89
N GLY A 79 -5.56 -7.24 -8.01
CA GLY A 79 -5.12 -5.84 -8.06
C GLY A 79 -4.94 -5.19 -6.69
N VAL A 80 -4.66 -5.97 -5.64
CA VAL A 80 -4.23 -5.45 -4.34
C VAL A 80 -2.71 -5.50 -4.27
N ALA A 81 -2.05 -4.35 -4.19
CA ALA A 81 -0.61 -4.27 -3.94
C ALA A 81 -0.34 -3.76 -2.53
N ARG A 82 0.83 -4.12 -1.98
CA ARG A 82 1.30 -3.63 -0.69
C ARG A 82 2.80 -3.40 -0.71
N THR A 83 3.25 -2.29 -0.11
CA THR A 83 4.63 -2.13 0.35
C THR A 83 4.73 -2.57 1.81
N PHE A 84 5.95 -2.84 2.26
CA PHE A 84 6.21 -3.25 3.63
C PHE A 84 7.03 -2.16 4.34
N GLN A 85 6.94 -2.11 5.67
CA GLN A 85 7.72 -1.18 6.48
C GLN A 85 9.23 -1.33 6.21
N ASN A 86 9.72 -2.57 6.10
CA ASN A 86 11.08 -2.86 5.67
C ASN A 86 11.14 -3.03 4.15
N LEU A 87 12.08 -2.35 3.51
CA LEU A 87 12.29 -2.42 2.07
C LEU A 87 12.47 -3.85 1.58
N GLN A 88 11.66 -4.24 0.61
CA GLN A 88 11.69 -5.56 -0.03
C GLN A 88 12.36 -5.47 -1.42
N ILE A 89 13.49 -4.82 -1.53
CA ILE A 89 14.23 -4.61 -2.77
C ILE A 89 15.36 -5.63 -2.92
N CYS A 90 15.52 -6.18 -4.11
CA CYS A 90 16.65 -7.05 -4.47
C CYS A 90 17.89 -6.19 -4.73
N MET A 91 18.75 -6.02 -3.72
CA MET A 91 19.89 -5.11 -3.75
C MET A 91 20.95 -5.46 -4.81
N ASN A 92 21.04 -6.73 -5.20
CA ASN A 92 21.96 -7.24 -6.23
C ASN A 92 21.45 -7.07 -7.68
N MET A 93 20.26 -6.52 -7.87
CA MET A 93 19.64 -6.25 -9.17
C MET A 93 19.68 -4.75 -9.48
N SER A 94 19.54 -4.42 -10.77
CA SER A 94 19.30 -3.04 -11.20
C SER A 94 17.89 -2.57 -10.80
N ALA A 95 17.64 -1.26 -10.84
CA ALA A 95 16.33 -0.71 -10.52
C ALA A 95 15.24 -1.24 -11.46
N ILE A 96 15.51 -1.25 -12.76
CA ILE A 96 14.50 -1.74 -13.72
C ILE A 96 14.22 -3.23 -13.54
N GLU A 97 15.21 -4.06 -13.22
CA GLU A 97 15.00 -5.48 -12.92
C GLU A 97 14.12 -5.66 -11.68
N ASN A 98 14.30 -4.84 -10.64
CA ASN A 98 13.41 -4.84 -9.48
C ASN A 98 11.96 -4.52 -9.85
N VAL A 99 11.72 -3.56 -10.75
CA VAL A 99 10.36 -3.24 -11.23
C VAL A 99 9.80 -4.39 -12.05
N MET A 100 10.60 -4.97 -12.96
CA MET A 100 10.17 -6.13 -13.77
C MET A 100 9.78 -7.34 -12.91
N VAL A 101 10.49 -7.61 -11.79
CA VAL A 101 10.10 -8.65 -10.82
C VAL A 101 8.69 -8.40 -10.28
N GLY A 102 8.28 -7.14 -10.07
CA GLY A 102 6.92 -6.79 -9.65
C GLY A 102 5.83 -7.29 -10.60
N ALA A 103 6.12 -7.42 -11.89
CA ALA A 103 5.18 -7.89 -12.90
C ALA A 103 5.09 -9.42 -13.02
N HIS A 104 5.74 -10.20 -12.15
CA HIS A 104 5.86 -11.66 -12.27
C HIS A 104 4.52 -12.41 -12.37
N LEU A 105 3.46 -11.91 -11.76
CA LEU A 105 2.12 -12.49 -11.84
C LEU A 105 1.49 -12.37 -13.24
N ARG A 106 1.98 -11.43 -14.05
CA ARG A 106 1.53 -11.16 -15.42
C ARG A 106 2.31 -11.97 -16.46
N LEU A 107 3.39 -12.64 -16.04
CA LEU A 107 4.25 -13.42 -16.93
C LEU A 107 3.66 -14.80 -17.20
N ASP A 108 3.91 -15.33 -18.39
CA ASP A 108 3.54 -16.71 -18.76
C ASP A 108 4.43 -17.69 -17.97
N ARG A 109 3.80 -18.50 -17.13
CA ARG A 109 4.49 -19.49 -16.25
C ARG A 109 4.89 -20.77 -17.00
N ASN A 110 4.83 -20.78 -18.33
CA ASN A 110 5.14 -21.99 -19.10
C ASN A 110 6.65 -22.21 -19.19
N LEU A 111 7.17 -23.05 -18.31
CA LEU A 111 8.60 -23.41 -18.21
C LEU A 111 9.18 -23.98 -19.52
N PHE A 112 8.38 -24.70 -20.33
CA PHE A 112 8.82 -25.23 -21.63
C PHE A 112 9.12 -24.13 -22.63
N LYS A 113 8.28 -23.07 -22.70
CA LYS A 113 8.54 -21.91 -23.55
C LYS A 113 9.77 -21.14 -23.07
N ALA A 114 9.96 -21.04 -21.75
CA ALA A 114 11.12 -20.38 -21.15
C ALA A 114 12.43 -21.14 -21.46
N ALA A 115 12.44 -22.46 -21.35
CA ALA A 115 13.60 -23.30 -21.64
C ALA A 115 14.05 -23.22 -23.11
N LEU A 116 13.09 -23.10 -24.04
CA LEU A 116 13.38 -23.01 -25.49
C LEU A 116 13.72 -21.58 -25.97
N ARG A 117 13.78 -20.59 -25.06
CA ARG A 117 14.02 -19.16 -25.41
C ARG A 117 13.21 -18.70 -26.62
N TRP A 118 11.94 -19.03 -26.66
CA TRP A 118 11.04 -18.76 -27.79
C TRP A 118 11.04 -17.27 -28.15
N PRO A 119 11.04 -16.89 -29.42
CA PRO A 119 11.11 -15.47 -29.84
C PRO A 119 10.03 -14.58 -29.22
N SER A 120 8.84 -15.14 -28.94
CA SER A 120 7.75 -14.43 -28.26
C SER A 120 8.10 -14.00 -26.82
N LEU A 121 8.97 -14.73 -26.11
CA LEU A 121 9.40 -14.36 -24.76
C LEU A 121 10.34 -13.16 -24.80
N ARG A 122 11.28 -13.11 -25.76
CA ARG A 122 12.17 -11.95 -25.91
C ARG A 122 11.40 -10.67 -26.18
N ARG A 123 10.38 -10.76 -27.05
CA ARG A 123 9.50 -9.61 -27.33
C ARG A 123 8.75 -9.18 -26.08
N ARG A 124 8.22 -10.12 -25.30
CA ARG A 124 7.50 -9.84 -24.06
C ARG A 124 8.41 -9.26 -22.97
N ASP A 125 9.64 -9.76 -22.86
CA ASP A 125 10.65 -9.19 -21.94
C ASP A 125 10.97 -7.75 -22.32
N GLN A 126 11.09 -7.45 -23.62
CA GLN A 126 11.31 -6.10 -24.10
C GLN A 126 10.12 -5.18 -23.80
N GLU A 127 8.88 -5.63 -24.08
CA GLU A 127 7.65 -4.91 -23.77
C GLU A 127 7.55 -4.63 -22.24
N LEU A 128 7.89 -5.63 -21.41
CA LEU A 128 7.90 -5.48 -19.95
C LEU A 128 8.96 -4.49 -19.48
N ARG A 129 10.16 -4.49 -20.10
CA ARG A 129 11.21 -3.54 -19.79
C ARG A 129 10.79 -2.10 -20.14
N GLU A 130 10.13 -1.89 -21.28
CA GLU A 130 9.60 -0.60 -21.69
C GLU A 130 8.49 -0.13 -20.73
N GLU A 131 7.52 -0.99 -20.38
CA GLU A 131 6.51 -0.68 -19.35
C GLU A 131 7.18 -0.31 -18.01
N SER A 132 8.20 -1.06 -17.59
CA SER A 132 8.92 -0.81 -16.34
C SER A 132 9.67 0.53 -16.38
N ALA A 133 10.25 0.90 -17.49
CA ALA A 133 10.91 2.20 -17.66
C ALA A 133 9.91 3.36 -17.54
N GLU A 134 8.71 3.23 -18.12
CA GLU A 134 7.65 4.24 -17.94
C GLU A 134 7.17 4.32 -16.48
N LEU A 135 7.08 3.21 -15.75
CA LEU A 135 6.78 3.23 -14.32
C LEU A 135 7.89 3.91 -13.52
N MET A 136 9.16 3.67 -13.85
CA MET A 136 10.29 4.37 -13.22
C MET A 136 10.24 5.88 -13.47
N LYS A 137 9.91 6.30 -14.67
CA LYS A 137 9.68 7.70 -15.00
C LYS A 137 8.48 8.28 -14.24
N PHE A 138 7.41 7.51 -14.10
CA PHE A 138 6.23 7.91 -13.32
C PHE A 138 6.58 8.23 -11.87
N VAL A 139 7.46 7.44 -11.24
CA VAL A 139 7.90 7.67 -9.85
C VAL A 139 9.13 8.58 -9.73
N GLY A 140 9.59 9.20 -10.85
CA GLY A 140 10.74 10.13 -10.87
C GLY A 140 12.09 9.43 -10.71
N LEU A 141 12.24 8.24 -11.29
CA LEU A 141 13.47 7.44 -11.25
C LEU A 141 14.06 7.16 -12.65
N GLU A 142 13.75 7.98 -13.65
CA GLU A 142 14.25 7.82 -15.03
C GLU A 142 15.76 7.80 -15.12
N ASN A 143 16.47 8.49 -14.23
CA ASN A 143 17.93 8.54 -14.20
C ASN A 143 18.59 7.33 -13.52
N TYR A 144 17.78 6.43 -12.96
CA TYR A 144 18.26 5.27 -12.20
C TYR A 144 17.98 3.92 -12.87
N ILE A 145 17.50 3.90 -14.13
CA ILE A 145 17.00 2.70 -14.81
C ILE A 145 17.98 1.52 -14.70
N ASP A 146 19.23 1.73 -15.06
CA ASP A 146 20.26 0.68 -15.07
C ASP A 146 21.16 0.71 -13.82
N ALA A 147 20.91 1.63 -12.88
CA ALA A 147 21.68 1.71 -11.65
C ALA A 147 21.37 0.52 -10.73
N ARG A 148 22.38 0.02 -10.02
CA ARG A 148 22.20 -1.04 -9.03
C ARG A 148 21.47 -0.52 -7.79
N ALA A 149 20.55 -1.31 -7.25
CA ALA A 149 19.77 -0.90 -6.09
C ALA A 149 20.65 -0.63 -4.85
N ASP A 150 21.75 -1.36 -4.67
CA ASP A 150 22.68 -1.17 -3.54
C ASP A 150 23.44 0.17 -3.55
N SER A 151 23.44 0.90 -4.67
CA SER A 151 24.05 2.23 -4.80
C SER A 151 23.08 3.39 -4.56
N MET A 152 21.81 3.11 -4.25
CA MET A 152 20.75 4.12 -4.17
C MET A 152 20.54 4.62 -2.75
N SER A 153 20.11 5.89 -2.61
CA SER A 153 19.66 6.43 -1.33
C SER A 153 18.36 5.77 -0.87
N TYR A 154 18.07 5.85 0.42
CA TYR A 154 16.88 5.25 1.01
C TYR A 154 15.58 5.79 0.39
N GLY A 155 15.51 7.11 0.13
CA GLY A 155 14.34 7.72 -0.51
C GLY A 155 14.13 7.27 -1.97
N VAL A 156 15.22 7.01 -2.72
CA VAL A 156 15.17 6.42 -4.07
C VAL A 156 14.64 4.98 -3.98
N LEU A 157 15.13 4.19 -3.02
CA LEU A 157 14.67 2.80 -2.81
C LEU A 157 13.20 2.72 -2.41
N LYS A 158 12.68 3.65 -1.59
CA LYS A 158 11.25 3.74 -1.26
C LYS A 158 10.39 3.99 -2.51
N ARG A 159 10.80 4.89 -3.39
CA ARG A 159 10.10 5.13 -4.67
C ARG A 159 10.22 3.94 -5.63
N LEU A 160 11.35 3.25 -5.62
CA LEU A 160 11.55 2.02 -6.40
C LEU A 160 10.61 0.90 -5.93
N GLU A 161 10.39 0.77 -4.63
CA GLU A 161 9.42 -0.18 -4.06
C GLU A 161 7.99 0.10 -4.54
N ILE A 162 7.61 1.38 -4.60
CA ILE A 162 6.31 1.79 -5.17
C ILE A 162 6.25 1.45 -6.66
N ALA A 163 7.30 1.75 -7.45
CA ALA A 163 7.35 1.39 -8.88
C ALA A 163 7.20 -0.12 -9.10
N ARG A 164 7.86 -0.94 -8.27
CA ARG A 164 7.71 -2.39 -8.29
C ARG A 164 6.28 -2.85 -8.01
N ALA A 165 5.62 -2.23 -7.03
CA ALA A 165 4.23 -2.52 -6.73
C ALA A 165 3.29 -2.12 -7.88
N LEU A 166 3.57 -1.00 -8.56
CA LEU A 166 2.80 -0.53 -9.73
C LEU A 166 2.91 -1.48 -10.93
N ALA A 167 4.00 -2.22 -11.07
CA ALA A 167 4.19 -3.19 -12.17
C ALA A 167 3.14 -4.31 -12.16
N MET A 168 2.46 -4.54 -11.03
CA MET A 168 1.31 -5.44 -10.92
C MET A 168 0.03 -4.85 -11.52
N LYS A 169 0.00 -3.57 -11.91
CA LYS A 169 -1.17 -2.79 -12.34
C LYS A 169 -2.29 -2.83 -11.27
N PRO A 170 -2.00 -2.41 -10.04
CA PRO A 170 -2.95 -2.53 -8.94
C PRO A 170 -4.12 -1.55 -9.08
N ARG A 171 -5.27 -1.93 -8.53
CA ARG A 171 -6.45 -1.07 -8.34
C ARG A 171 -6.36 -0.31 -7.02
N VAL A 172 -5.73 -0.96 -6.01
CA VAL A 172 -5.47 -0.39 -4.70
C VAL A 172 -4.06 -0.74 -4.24
N ILE A 173 -3.35 0.25 -3.72
CA ILE A 173 -2.02 0.07 -3.13
C ILE A 173 -2.05 0.43 -1.65
N PHE A 174 -1.52 -0.46 -0.81
CA PHE A 174 -1.36 -0.27 0.62
C PHE A 174 0.08 0.17 0.90
N LEU A 175 0.26 1.37 1.44
CA LEU A 175 1.55 1.95 1.80
C LEU A 175 1.68 2.01 3.32
N ASP A 176 2.67 1.29 3.85
CA ASP A 176 2.94 1.21 5.28
C ASP A 176 4.13 2.10 5.63
N GLU A 177 3.85 3.29 6.19
CA GLU A 177 4.82 4.32 6.58
C GLU A 177 5.81 4.67 5.43
N PRO A 178 5.32 5.10 4.26
CA PRO A 178 6.18 5.36 3.10
C PRO A 178 7.16 6.51 3.31
N ALA A 179 6.86 7.45 4.20
CA ALA A 179 7.73 8.58 4.53
C ALA A 179 8.69 8.33 5.70
N ALA A 180 8.59 7.16 6.37
CA ALA A 180 9.45 6.86 7.51
C ALA A 180 10.93 6.84 7.12
N GLY A 181 11.77 7.58 7.88
CA GLY A 181 13.22 7.63 7.67
C GLY A 181 13.67 8.54 6.51
N LEU A 182 12.75 9.25 5.87
CA LEU A 182 13.06 10.20 4.79
C LEU A 182 13.44 11.59 5.33
N ASN A 183 14.28 12.29 4.59
CA ASN A 183 14.50 13.71 4.83
C ASN A 183 13.32 14.57 4.32
N PRO A 184 13.19 15.85 4.72
CA PRO A 184 12.03 16.69 4.35
C PRO A 184 11.79 16.81 2.83
N LYS A 185 12.85 16.81 2.03
CA LYS A 185 12.75 16.88 0.55
C LYS A 185 12.18 15.58 0.00
N GLU A 186 12.72 14.45 0.44
CA GLU A 186 12.26 13.11 0.02
C GLU A 186 10.80 12.87 0.46
N THR A 187 10.40 13.37 1.65
CA THR A 187 9.02 13.31 2.11
C THR A 187 8.07 14.03 1.14
N ILE A 188 8.41 15.25 0.71
CA ILE A 188 7.61 16.00 -0.28
C ILE A 188 7.52 15.25 -1.61
N GLU A 189 8.60 14.59 -2.05
CA GLU A 189 8.60 13.78 -3.28
C GLU A 189 7.64 12.59 -3.16
N VAL A 190 7.63 11.92 -2.01
CA VAL A 190 6.70 10.79 -1.72
C VAL A 190 5.26 11.28 -1.60
N ASP A 191 5.00 12.41 -0.92
CA ASP A 191 3.67 13.02 -0.84
C ASP A 191 3.09 13.31 -2.23
N SER A 192 3.90 13.97 -3.07
CA SER A 192 3.53 14.26 -4.46
C SER A 192 3.26 12.99 -5.26
N LEU A 193 4.05 11.93 -5.04
CA LEU A 193 3.85 10.64 -5.69
C LEU A 193 2.55 9.98 -5.26
N VAL A 194 2.23 9.99 -3.97
CA VAL A 194 0.98 9.42 -3.43
C VAL A 194 -0.24 10.13 -4.05
N ARG A 195 -0.21 11.46 -4.15
CA ARG A 195 -1.29 12.21 -4.82
C ARG A 195 -1.39 11.86 -6.30
N LYS A 196 -0.26 11.80 -7.00
CA LYS A 196 -0.17 11.42 -8.42
C LYS A 196 -0.72 10.01 -8.68
N LEU A 197 -0.55 9.06 -7.75
CA LEU A 197 -1.15 7.73 -7.85
C LEU A 197 -2.68 7.81 -7.82
N ALA A 198 -3.25 8.55 -6.88
CA ALA A 198 -4.70 8.72 -6.77
C ALA A 198 -5.28 9.45 -8.00
N ASP A 199 -4.61 10.50 -8.48
CA ASP A 199 -5.00 11.24 -9.69
C ASP A 199 -4.93 10.36 -10.95
N ALA A 200 -4.08 9.34 -10.96
CA ALA A 200 -4.02 8.30 -12.01
C ALA A 200 -5.10 7.20 -11.85
N GLY A 201 -6.00 7.33 -10.86
CA GLY A 201 -7.10 6.39 -10.61
C GLY A 201 -6.75 5.19 -9.74
N ILE A 202 -5.54 5.14 -9.15
CA ILE A 202 -5.13 4.09 -8.21
C ILE A 202 -5.54 4.52 -6.81
N THR A 203 -6.33 3.69 -6.13
CA THR A 203 -6.69 3.97 -4.73
C THR A 203 -5.47 3.74 -3.84
N VAL A 204 -5.14 4.71 -2.99
CA VAL A 204 -4.03 4.59 -2.05
C VAL A 204 -4.57 4.46 -0.64
N VAL A 205 -4.20 3.39 0.05
CA VAL A 205 -4.49 3.21 1.48
C VAL A 205 -3.17 3.36 2.24
N LEU A 206 -3.12 4.33 3.15
CA LEU A 206 -1.89 4.81 3.78
C LEU A 206 -1.95 4.62 5.29
N VAL A 207 -0.94 4.02 5.91
CA VAL A 207 -0.66 4.15 7.35
C VAL A 207 0.48 5.13 7.51
N GLU A 208 0.26 6.17 8.28
CA GLU A 208 1.27 7.19 8.61
C GLU A 208 1.05 7.76 10.01
N HIS A 209 2.11 8.29 10.59
CA HIS A 209 2.08 8.96 11.88
C HIS A 209 2.49 10.45 11.78
N ASP A 210 2.97 10.91 10.63
CA ASP A 210 3.09 12.34 10.36
C ASP A 210 1.70 12.95 10.10
N MET A 211 1.13 13.54 11.15
CA MET A 211 -0.21 14.13 11.09
C MET A 211 -0.30 15.26 10.09
N LYS A 212 0.80 16.00 9.84
CA LYS A 212 0.81 17.10 8.86
C LYS A 212 0.66 16.55 7.44
N MET A 213 1.41 15.50 7.10
CA MET A 213 1.29 14.78 5.84
C MET A 213 -0.12 14.22 5.66
N VAL A 214 -0.62 13.47 6.64
CA VAL A 214 -1.95 12.84 6.59
C VAL A 214 -3.05 13.87 6.36
N MET A 215 -3.09 14.96 7.15
CA MET A 215 -4.14 15.97 7.05
C MET A 215 -4.18 16.73 5.72
N ASN A 216 -3.03 16.85 5.05
CA ASN A 216 -2.93 17.56 3.78
C ASN A 216 -3.16 16.65 2.56
N LEU A 217 -2.81 15.37 2.69
CA LEU A 217 -2.77 14.44 1.57
C LEU A 217 -4.05 13.61 1.43
N SER A 218 -4.72 13.33 2.56
CA SER A 218 -5.82 12.36 2.60
C SER A 218 -7.17 12.97 2.25
N ASP A 219 -7.91 12.29 1.38
CA ASP A 219 -9.31 12.62 1.09
C ASP A 219 -10.23 12.17 2.24
N ARG A 220 -9.90 11.01 2.85
CA ARG A 220 -10.59 10.44 4.02
C ARG A 220 -9.58 9.84 4.99
N ILE A 221 -9.89 9.91 6.27
CA ILE A 221 -9.04 9.42 7.36
C ILE A 221 -9.90 8.57 8.30
N LEU A 222 -9.46 7.33 8.53
CA LEU A 222 -9.95 6.44 9.58
C LEU A 222 -9.04 6.57 10.80
N VAL A 223 -9.61 6.86 11.95
CA VAL A 223 -8.89 6.89 13.22
C VAL A 223 -9.22 5.63 14.00
N LEU A 224 -8.18 4.87 14.34
CA LEU A 224 -8.28 3.70 15.22
C LEU A 224 -7.77 4.03 16.62
N ASP A 225 -8.42 3.47 17.62
CA ASP A 225 -7.96 3.45 19.00
C ASP A 225 -8.33 2.12 19.66
N TYR A 226 -7.38 1.48 20.36
CA TYR A 226 -7.55 0.16 21.01
C TYR A 226 -8.28 -0.87 20.13
N GLY A 227 -7.94 -0.94 18.84
CA GLY A 227 -8.52 -1.88 17.88
C GLY A 227 -9.93 -1.54 17.40
N LYS A 228 -10.46 -0.38 17.72
CA LYS A 228 -11.79 0.07 17.31
C LYS A 228 -11.72 1.31 16.43
N LYS A 229 -12.73 1.50 15.60
CA LYS A 229 -12.93 2.75 14.89
C LYS A 229 -13.37 3.84 15.89
N LEU A 230 -12.52 4.85 16.05
CA LEU A 230 -12.85 6.01 16.87
C LEU A 230 -13.71 7.01 16.07
N THR A 231 -13.24 7.36 14.89
CA THR A 231 -13.95 8.25 13.96
C THR A 231 -13.46 8.03 12.52
N GLU A 232 -14.20 8.61 11.58
CA GLU A 232 -13.80 8.66 10.17
C GLU A 232 -14.31 9.96 9.55
N GLY A 233 -13.45 10.65 8.78
CA GLY A 233 -13.81 11.92 8.17
C GLY A 233 -12.71 12.52 7.31
N THR A 234 -12.90 13.74 6.90
CA THR A 234 -11.86 14.56 6.25
C THR A 234 -10.81 15.02 7.27
N GLY A 235 -9.63 15.46 6.79
CA GLY A 235 -8.60 15.99 7.67
C GLY A 235 -9.08 17.14 8.57
N ALA A 236 -9.99 17.98 8.06
CA ALA A 236 -10.57 19.10 8.82
C ALA A 236 -11.49 18.63 9.95
N GLU A 237 -12.26 17.55 9.72
CA GLU A 237 -13.16 16.95 10.71
C GLU A 237 -12.37 16.21 11.79
N VAL A 238 -11.43 15.37 11.39
CA VAL A 238 -10.59 14.58 12.30
C VAL A 238 -9.76 15.47 13.21
N ARG A 239 -9.17 16.56 12.67
CA ARG A 239 -8.35 17.51 13.45
C ARG A 239 -9.13 18.20 14.58
N LYS A 240 -10.44 18.40 14.42
CA LYS A 240 -11.30 19.09 15.40
C LYS A 240 -11.97 18.13 16.36
N ASN A 241 -11.86 16.83 16.15
CA ASN A 241 -12.54 15.83 16.97
C ASN A 241 -11.86 15.72 18.35
N PRO A 242 -12.58 16.00 19.46
CA PRO A 242 -12.01 15.95 20.82
C PRO A 242 -11.51 14.55 21.22
N ASP A 243 -12.20 13.49 20.77
CA ASP A 243 -11.79 12.12 21.09
C ASP A 243 -10.45 11.77 20.40
N VAL A 244 -10.22 12.26 19.19
CA VAL A 244 -8.94 12.10 18.50
C VAL A 244 -7.84 12.83 19.24
N ILE A 245 -8.09 14.07 19.66
CA ILE A 245 -7.12 14.87 20.44
C ILE A 245 -6.79 14.13 21.75
N ALA A 246 -7.78 13.63 22.47
CA ALA A 246 -7.60 12.90 23.71
C ALA A 246 -6.80 11.61 23.51
N ALA A 247 -7.09 10.84 22.47
CA ALA A 247 -6.37 9.59 22.12
C ALA A 247 -4.87 9.81 21.87
N TYR A 248 -4.51 10.93 21.22
CA TYR A 248 -3.10 11.25 20.95
C TYR A 248 -2.38 11.92 22.14
N LEU A 249 -3.09 12.63 23.00
CA LEU A 249 -2.53 13.23 24.22
C LEU A 249 -2.46 12.26 25.41
N GLY A 250 -3.06 11.08 25.27
CA GLY A 250 -3.12 10.09 26.36
C GLY A 250 -4.03 10.49 27.53
N VAL A 251 -4.92 11.46 27.31
CA VAL A 251 -5.91 11.92 28.31
C VAL A 251 -7.19 11.13 28.07
N HIS A 252 -7.21 9.88 28.51
CA HIS A 252 -8.47 9.16 28.65
C HIS A 252 -9.04 9.49 30.02
N ALA A 253 -10.20 10.12 30.03
CA ALA A 253 -10.99 10.39 31.25
C ALA A 253 -11.53 9.08 31.83
#